data_9dcb6906c661773f2b5ab4e13351b2ba
#
_entry.id   9dcb6906c661773f2b5ab4e13351b2ba
#
_cell.length_a   1.000
_cell.length_b   1.000
_cell.length_c   1.000
_cell.angle_alpha   90.00
_cell.angle_beta   90.00
_cell.angle_gamma   90.00
#
_symmetry.space_group_name_H-M   'P 1'
#
loop_
_entity.id
_entity.type
_entity.pdbx_description
1 polymer ?
#
loop_
_entity_poly.entity_id
_entity_poly.type
_entity_poly.pdbx_seq_one_letter_code
_entity_poly.pdbx_strand_id
1 'polypeptide(L)'
;NISFVTNEPFLGHFGVGGMGRTRRAMEDEFYERDISFHLNAEIAGITPKEIELKNGTKIGQDFAMIMPPFRGVDAVMNSQGIGNPKGFVPVDEHYKHKIYPNIYSVGVAMAIPPCNTPVPVGVPKTGDMTVQMARIAARSIASDITGQKSDPPPDIHVLCVADAGDTAMFMYGSPFQAPRNRTLVKKGRWAHWAKVVFEHYFMYKIRRGMTYLP
;
A
#
# COMPACT_ATOMS: atom_id res chain seq x y z
N ASN A 1 5.95 22.37 -15.57
CA ASN A 1 6.46 22.06 -14.23
C ASN A 1 5.52 21.07 -13.55
N ILE A 2 6.09 20.09 -12.84
CA ILE A 2 5.32 19.09 -12.06
C ILE A 2 5.66 19.31 -10.60
N SER A 3 4.62 19.34 -9.75
CA SER A 3 4.76 19.40 -8.30
C SER A 3 4.06 18.22 -7.64
N PHE A 4 4.78 17.48 -6.81
CA PHE A 4 4.27 16.35 -6.05
C PHE A 4 4.02 16.77 -4.59
N VAL A 5 2.80 16.58 -4.13
CA VAL A 5 2.38 16.93 -2.75
C VAL A 5 2.06 15.65 -2.00
N THR A 6 2.69 15.44 -0.84
CA THR A 6 2.48 14.23 -0.06
C THR A 6 2.54 14.49 1.45
N ASN A 7 1.76 13.72 2.19
CA ASN A 7 1.83 13.67 3.65
C ASN A 7 3.10 12.94 4.14
N GLU A 8 3.82 12.26 3.26
CA GLU A 8 5.00 11.51 3.64
C GLU A 8 6.11 12.42 4.18
N PRO A 9 6.87 11.97 5.20
CA PRO A 9 7.98 12.76 5.76
C PRO A 9 9.22 12.78 4.85
N PHE A 10 9.31 11.86 3.90
CA PHE A 10 10.34 11.80 2.87
C PHE A 10 9.84 11.01 1.66
N LEU A 11 10.39 11.27 0.48
CA LEU A 11 10.08 10.51 -0.73
C LEU A 11 10.45 9.04 -0.56
N GLY A 12 9.56 8.14 -1.00
CA GLY A 12 9.79 6.69 -0.86
C GLY A 12 9.53 6.13 0.54
N HIS A 13 8.84 6.87 1.41
CA HIS A 13 8.32 6.37 2.68
C HIS A 13 7.24 5.29 2.45
N PHE A 14 6.38 5.49 1.44
CA PHE A 14 5.34 4.55 0.99
C PHE A 14 4.40 4.08 2.10
N GLY A 15 4.18 4.85 3.14
CA GLY A 15 3.35 4.47 4.28
C GLY A 15 3.90 3.31 5.13
N VAL A 16 5.10 2.83 4.84
CA VAL A 16 5.74 1.68 5.50
C VAL A 16 7.10 2.01 6.11
N GLY A 17 7.45 3.30 6.22
CA GLY A 17 8.71 3.75 6.78
C GLY A 17 9.90 3.72 5.80
N GLY A 18 9.63 3.62 4.50
CA GLY A 18 10.64 3.41 3.47
C GLY A 18 11.21 1.99 3.49
N MET A 19 12.05 1.65 2.54
CA MET A 19 12.73 0.34 2.43
C MET A 19 14.13 0.53 1.87
N GLY A 20 15.16 0.16 2.61
CA GLY A 20 16.54 0.23 2.14
C GLY A 20 16.89 1.59 1.53
N ARG A 21 17.13 1.64 0.22
CA ARG A 21 17.52 2.85 -0.52
C ARG A 21 16.35 3.57 -1.21
N THR A 22 15.09 3.29 -0.85
CA THR A 22 13.92 3.89 -1.55
C THR A 22 13.94 5.41 -1.51
N ARG A 23 14.31 6.01 -0.38
CA ARG A 23 14.38 7.46 -0.26
C ARG A 23 15.30 8.07 -1.33
N ARG A 24 16.56 7.64 -1.34
CA ARG A 24 17.54 8.15 -2.31
C ARG A 24 17.11 7.89 -3.75
N ALA A 25 16.63 6.67 -4.03
CA ALA A 25 16.21 6.32 -5.38
C ALA A 25 15.01 7.14 -5.88
N MET A 26 14.10 7.54 -5.01
CA MET A 26 12.98 8.42 -5.35
C MET A 26 13.44 9.88 -5.48
N GLU A 27 14.33 10.35 -4.61
CA GLU A 27 14.90 11.70 -4.70
C GLU A 27 15.68 11.87 -6.02
N ASP A 28 16.51 10.89 -6.40
CA ASP A 28 17.24 10.86 -7.67
C ASP A 28 16.26 10.91 -8.87
N GLU A 29 15.18 10.10 -8.83
CA GLU A 29 14.18 10.06 -9.90
C GLU A 29 13.43 11.38 -10.07
N PHE A 30 13.07 12.03 -8.97
CA PHE A 30 12.39 13.33 -9.01
C PHE A 30 13.29 14.43 -9.51
N TYR A 31 14.57 14.41 -9.10
CA TYR A 31 15.57 15.34 -9.58
C TYR A 31 15.85 15.18 -11.09
N GLU A 32 16.06 13.94 -11.56
CA GLU A 32 16.30 13.63 -12.98
C GLU A 32 15.13 14.07 -13.88
N ARG A 33 13.91 14.17 -13.35
CA ARG A 33 12.69 14.55 -14.10
C ARG A 33 12.19 15.95 -13.82
N ASP A 34 12.96 16.75 -13.11
CA ASP A 34 12.60 18.13 -12.72
C ASP A 34 11.22 18.21 -12.03
N ILE A 35 10.96 17.25 -11.11
CA ILE A 35 9.73 17.20 -10.31
C ILE A 35 10.01 17.83 -8.94
N SER A 36 9.36 18.96 -8.66
CA SER A 36 9.37 19.54 -7.32
C SER A 36 8.48 18.75 -6.34
N PHE A 37 8.77 18.79 -5.04
CA PHE A 37 7.96 18.08 -4.07
C PHE A 37 7.78 18.82 -2.75
N HIS A 38 6.61 18.61 -2.13
CA HIS A 38 6.22 19.12 -0.83
C HIS A 38 5.94 17.96 0.11
N LEU A 39 6.76 17.81 1.14
CA LEU A 39 6.69 16.75 2.14
C LEU A 39 5.96 17.21 3.39
N ASN A 40 5.45 16.27 4.20
CA ASN A 40 4.62 16.56 5.38
C ASN A 40 3.50 17.56 5.05
N ALA A 41 2.99 17.51 3.83
CA ALA A 41 2.07 18.49 3.29
C ALA A 41 0.64 17.98 3.34
N GLU A 42 -0.22 18.72 4.01
CA GLU A 42 -1.67 18.51 4.02
C GLU A 42 -2.34 19.58 3.18
N ILE A 43 -3.25 19.15 2.30
CA ILE A 43 -4.07 20.05 1.49
C ILE A 43 -5.14 20.67 2.37
N ALA A 44 -5.21 22.00 2.39
CA ALA A 44 -6.25 22.77 3.07
C ALA A 44 -7.41 23.11 2.12
N GLY A 45 -7.11 23.39 0.85
CA GLY A 45 -8.12 23.74 -0.14
C GLY A 45 -7.64 23.54 -1.57
N ILE A 46 -8.60 23.37 -2.48
CA ILE A 46 -8.35 23.19 -3.92
C ILE A 46 -9.30 24.10 -4.65
N THR A 47 -8.75 24.91 -5.54
CA THR A 47 -9.49 25.74 -6.47
C THR A 47 -9.13 25.38 -7.91
N PRO A 48 -9.83 25.85 -8.94
CA PRO A 48 -9.46 25.58 -10.34
C PRO A 48 -8.05 26.10 -10.74
N LYS A 49 -7.44 26.97 -9.94
CA LYS A 49 -6.17 27.63 -10.27
C LYS A 49 -5.04 27.33 -9.29
N GLU A 50 -5.36 26.91 -8.06
CA GLU A 50 -4.34 26.70 -7.04
C GLU A 50 -4.76 25.61 -6.04
N ILE A 51 -3.74 24.97 -5.46
CA ILE A 51 -3.85 24.11 -4.28
C ILE A 51 -3.22 24.85 -3.11
N GLU A 52 -3.97 25.00 -2.01
CA GLU A 52 -3.48 25.58 -0.77
C GLU A 52 -3.15 24.48 0.24
N LEU A 53 -1.96 24.53 0.82
CA LEU A 53 -1.52 23.64 1.89
C LEU A 53 -1.85 24.24 3.26
N LYS A 54 -2.01 23.43 4.30
CA LYS A 54 -2.28 23.88 5.66
C LYS A 54 -1.21 24.82 6.24
N ASN A 55 0.02 24.76 5.73
CA ASN A 55 1.10 25.67 6.11
C ASN A 55 1.05 27.03 5.39
N GLY A 56 0.03 27.29 4.60
CA GLY A 56 -0.16 28.52 3.83
C GLY A 56 0.52 28.56 2.46
N THR A 57 1.25 27.52 2.08
CA THR A 57 1.85 27.44 0.73
C THR A 57 0.77 27.29 -0.32
N LYS A 58 0.86 28.10 -1.39
CA LYS A 58 -0.02 28.04 -2.57
C LYS A 58 0.74 27.54 -3.78
N ILE A 59 0.18 26.55 -4.45
CA ILE A 59 0.75 25.90 -5.64
C ILE A 59 -0.22 26.13 -6.80
N GLY A 60 0.23 26.88 -7.80
CA GLY A 60 -0.55 27.08 -9.02
C GLY A 60 -0.74 25.79 -9.80
N GLN A 61 -1.91 25.57 -10.39
CA GLN A 61 -2.22 24.40 -11.19
C GLN A 61 -3.05 24.73 -12.43
N ASP A 62 -2.77 24.00 -13.50
CA ASP A 62 -3.64 23.86 -14.67
C ASP A 62 -4.33 22.49 -14.70
N PHE A 63 -3.70 21.49 -14.04
CA PHE A 63 -4.22 20.13 -13.87
C PHE A 63 -3.72 19.55 -12.55
N ALA A 64 -4.59 18.86 -11.81
CA ALA A 64 -4.21 18.11 -10.62
C ALA A 64 -4.79 16.71 -10.65
N MET A 65 -3.94 15.73 -10.36
CA MET A 65 -4.36 14.36 -10.04
C MET A 65 -4.31 14.18 -8.53
N ILE A 66 -5.48 13.95 -7.93
CA ILE A 66 -5.62 13.89 -6.49
C ILE A 66 -6.04 12.49 -6.06
N MET A 67 -5.29 11.92 -5.11
CA MET A 67 -5.65 10.67 -4.45
C MET A 67 -6.16 10.97 -3.04
N PRO A 68 -7.49 11.03 -2.85
CA PRO A 68 -8.06 11.28 -1.52
C PRO A 68 -7.79 10.09 -0.59
N PRO A 69 -7.84 10.30 0.74
CA PRO A 69 -7.75 9.22 1.71
C PRO A 69 -8.83 8.15 1.45
N PHE A 70 -8.42 6.90 1.48
CA PHE A 70 -9.38 5.79 1.39
C PHE A 70 -10.26 5.73 2.63
N ARG A 71 -11.52 5.39 2.42
CA ARG A 71 -12.46 4.99 3.45
C ARG A 71 -12.99 3.59 3.14
N GLY A 72 -13.47 2.90 4.17
CA GLY A 72 -14.10 1.60 4.00
C GLY A 72 -15.44 1.70 3.26
N VAL A 73 -15.93 0.56 2.81
CA VAL A 73 -17.21 0.46 2.10
C VAL A 73 -18.40 0.68 3.05
N ASP A 74 -19.50 1.18 2.52
CA ASP A 74 -20.70 1.51 3.29
C ASP A 74 -21.25 0.27 4.04
N ALA A 75 -21.13 -0.93 3.49
CA ALA A 75 -21.52 -2.16 4.15
C ALA A 75 -20.81 -2.37 5.49
N VAL A 76 -19.52 -2.03 5.59
CA VAL A 76 -18.75 -2.08 6.85
C VAL A 76 -19.07 -0.89 7.74
N MET A 77 -19.18 0.31 7.16
CA MET A 77 -19.46 1.54 7.93
C MET A 77 -20.84 1.52 8.58
N ASN A 78 -21.84 0.95 7.90
CA ASN A 78 -23.22 0.87 8.39
C ASN A 78 -23.49 -0.37 9.26
N SER A 79 -22.51 -1.27 9.40
CA SER A 79 -22.61 -2.44 10.28
C SER A 79 -21.99 -2.16 11.63
N GLN A 80 -22.82 -2.07 12.66
CA GLN A 80 -22.37 -1.74 14.02
C GLN A 80 -21.33 -2.73 14.52
N GLY A 81 -20.17 -2.21 14.97
CA GLY A 81 -19.11 -3.00 15.58
C GLY A 81 -18.21 -3.77 14.61
N ILE A 82 -18.47 -3.72 13.29
CA ILE A 82 -17.65 -4.43 12.29
C ILE A 82 -16.40 -3.63 11.90
N GLY A 83 -16.54 -2.33 11.66
CA GLY A 83 -15.46 -1.46 11.22
C GLY A 83 -15.00 -0.46 12.27
N ASN A 84 -13.79 0.08 12.07
CA ASN A 84 -13.35 1.28 12.76
C ASN A 84 -14.08 2.52 12.19
N PRO A 85 -13.90 3.74 12.77
CA PRO A 85 -14.58 4.95 12.29
C PRO A 85 -14.31 5.31 10.81
N LYS A 86 -13.25 4.75 10.20
CA LYS A 86 -12.93 4.92 8.77
C LYS A 86 -13.50 3.78 7.90
N GLY A 87 -14.23 2.81 8.50
CA GLY A 87 -14.84 1.68 7.80
C GLY A 87 -13.87 0.54 7.45
N PHE A 88 -12.71 0.45 8.11
CA PHE A 88 -11.79 -0.67 7.96
C PHE A 88 -11.99 -1.69 9.09
N VAL A 89 -11.94 -2.97 8.75
CA VAL A 89 -12.19 -4.07 9.69
C VAL A 89 -10.96 -4.35 10.56
N PRO A 90 -11.04 -4.21 11.89
CA PRO A 90 -9.94 -4.56 12.77
C PRO A 90 -9.83 -6.09 12.91
N VAL A 91 -8.66 -6.62 12.61
CA VAL A 91 -8.35 -8.06 12.65
C VAL A 91 -7.12 -8.36 13.51
N ASP A 92 -6.96 -9.63 13.88
CA ASP A 92 -5.76 -10.18 14.50
C ASP A 92 -4.72 -10.61 13.44
N GLU A 93 -3.65 -11.30 13.86
CA GLU A 93 -2.60 -11.82 12.98
C GLU A 93 -3.06 -12.93 12.03
N HIS A 94 -4.19 -13.57 12.31
CA HIS A 94 -4.84 -14.58 11.48
C HIS A 94 -5.90 -14.00 10.53
N TYR A 95 -6.01 -12.65 10.48
CA TYR A 95 -7.03 -11.91 9.73
C TYR A 95 -8.46 -12.16 10.17
N LYS A 96 -8.66 -12.68 11.37
CA LYS A 96 -9.95 -12.86 12.03
C LYS A 96 -10.33 -11.57 12.75
N HIS A 97 -11.61 -11.20 12.70
CA HIS A 97 -12.15 -10.04 13.41
C HIS A 97 -11.96 -10.18 14.93
N LYS A 98 -11.52 -9.12 15.59
CA LYS A 98 -11.15 -9.16 17.01
C LYS A 98 -12.31 -9.46 17.96
N ILE A 99 -13.56 -9.23 17.52
CA ILE A 99 -14.77 -9.45 18.34
C ILE A 99 -15.62 -10.58 17.77
N TYR A 100 -15.79 -10.65 16.46
CA TYR A 100 -16.67 -11.61 15.78
C TYR A 100 -15.84 -12.76 15.18
N PRO A 101 -15.79 -13.93 15.81
CA PRO A 101 -14.85 -15.00 15.45
C PRO A 101 -15.15 -15.68 14.10
N ASN A 102 -16.31 -15.44 13.52
CA ASN A 102 -16.72 -15.95 12.22
C ASN A 102 -16.56 -14.95 11.07
N ILE A 103 -15.94 -13.78 11.32
CA ILE A 103 -15.68 -12.76 10.33
C ILE A 103 -14.18 -12.68 10.07
N TYR A 104 -13.79 -12.71 8.80
CA TYR A 104 -12.42 -12.53 8.34
C TYR A 104 -12.35 -11.37 7.37
N SER A 105 -11.24 -10.62 7.39
CA SER A 105 -11.03 -9.51 6.45
C SER A 105 -9.57 -9.42 6.04
N VAL A 106 -9.34 -9.25 4.73
CA VAL A 106 -8.01 -9.17 4.12
C VAL A 106 -7.91 -8.02 3.13
N GLY A 107 -6.69 -7.68 2.73
CA GLY A 107 -6.44 -6.66 1.73
C GLY A 107 -6.89 -5.27 2.16
N VAL A 108 -7.47 -4.51 1.23
CA VAL A 108 -7.82 -3.10 1.47
C VAL A 108 -8.89 -2.92 2.54
N ALA A 109 -9.76 -3.90 2.74
CA ALA A 109 -10.86 -3.82 3.72
C ALA A 109 -10.41 -3.87 5.19
N MET A 110 -9.24 -4.44 5.48
CA MET A 110 -8.75 -4.56 6.86
C MET A 110 -8.01 -3.30 7.33
N ALA A 111 -8.04 -3.05 8.65
CA ALA A 111 -7.29 -1.99 9.29
C ALA A 111 -5.82 -2.42 9.51
N ILE A 112 -4.87 -1.65 8.98
CA ILE A 112 -3.45 -1.75 9.33
C ILE A 112 -3.06 -0.50 10.12
N PRO A 113 -2.41 -0.63 11.29
CA PRO A 113 -1.89 0.52 12.01
C PRO A 113 -0.92 1.32 11.13
N PRO A 114 -1.09 2.64 11.00
CA PRO A 114 -0.15 3.46 10.25
C PRO A 114 1.20 3.54 10.96
N CYS A 115 2.27 3.80 10.20
CA CYS A 115 3.54 4.20 10.77
C CYS A 115 3.39 5.52 11.54
N ASN A 116 4.20 5.70 12.58
CA ASN A 116 4.25 6.98 13.30
C ASN A 116 4.92 8.03 12.41
N THR A 117 4.16 9.02 11.97
CA THR A 117 4.61 10.12 11.09
C THR A 117 3.99 11.44 11.54
N PRO A 118 4.66 12.61 11.32
CA PRO A 118 4.13 13.92 11.69
C PRO A 118 2.74 14.19 11.11
N VAL A 119 2.52 13.79 9.85
CA VAL A 119 1.22 13.81 9.19
C VAL A 119 0.83 12.35 8.90
N PRO A 120 -0.39 11.92 9.23
CA PRO A 120 -0.80 10.53 9.03
C PRO A 120 -0.67 10.09 7.57
N VAL A 121 0.01 8.97 7.36
CA VAL A 121 0.20 8.34 6.05
C VAL A 121 -0.46 6.96 6.03
N GLY A 122 -1.25 6.68 5.01
CA GLY A 122 -1.89 5.38 4.85
C GLY A 122 -0.87 4.28 4.51
N VAL A 123 -1.09 3.08 5.05
CA VAL A 123 -0.30 1.90 4.69
C VAL A 123 -0.83 1.31 3.38
N PRO A 124 0.02 1.11 2.36
CA PRO A 124 -0.42 0.49 1.12
C PRO A 124 -0.78 -0.98 1.34
N LYS A 125 -1.76 -1.44 0.59
CA LYS A 125 -2.22 -2.83 0.60
C LYS A 125 -2.20 -3.32 -0.85
N THR A 126 -1.02 -3.80 -1.29
CA THR A 126 -0.80 -4.25 -2.66
C THR A 126 -1.51 -5.57 -2.95
N GLY A 127 -1.68 -5.91 -4.23
CA GLY A 127 -2.27 -7.18 -4.63
C GLY A 127 -1.50 -8.38 -4.08
N ASP A 128 -0.17 -8.34 -4.11
CA ASP A 128 0.69 -9.39 -3.54
C ASP A 128 0.48 -9.55 -2.04
N MET A 129 0.47 -8.46 -1.26
CA MET A 129 0.16 -8.50 0.17
C MET A 129 -1.23 -9.09 0.42
N THR A 130 -2.22 -8.71 -0.39
CA THR A 130 -3.60 -9.22 -0.27
C THR A 130 -3.67 -10.73 -0.49
N VAL A 131 -2.92 -11.27 -1.46
CA VAL A 131 -2.83 -12.73 -1.69
C VAL A 131 -2.21 -13.45 -0.51
N GLN A 132 -1.13 -12.91 0.07
CA GLN A 132 -0.52 -13.47 1.28
C GLN A 132 -1.51 -13.49 2.45
N MET A 133 -2.21 -12.38 2.71
CA MET A 133 -3.25 -12.27 3.74
C MET A 133 -4.37 -13.27 3.51
N ALA A 134 -4.85 -13.41 2.27
CA ALA A 134 -5.91 -14.35 1.92
C ALA A 134 -5.52 -15.82 2.17
N ARG A 135 -4.25 -16.18 1.89
CA ARG A 135 -3.73 -17.53 2.17
C ARG A 135 -3.69 -17.81 3.69
N ILE A 136 -3.30 -16.84 4.49
CA ILE A 136 -3.30 -16.95 5.95
C ILE A 136 -4.73 -17.09 6.46
N ALA A 137 -5.64 -16.22 6.04
CA ALA A 137 -7.05 -16.28 6.41
C ALA A 137 -7.70 -17.62 6.03
N ALA A 138 -7.43 -18.15 4.83
CA ALA A 138 -7.96 -19.43 4.38
C ALA A 138 -7.48 -20.60 5.26
N ARG A 139 -6.21 -20.61 5.67
CA ARG A 139 -5.67 -21.60 6.60
C ARG A 139 -6.33 -21.49 7.99
N SER A 140 -6.53 -20.26 8.45
CA SER A 140 -7.19 -20.00 9.73
C SER A 140 -8.65 -20.46 9.72
N ILE A 141 -9.38 -20.22 8.63
CA ILE A 141 -10.76 -20.72 8.44
C ILE A 141 -10.78 -22.25 8.44
N ALA A 142 -9.87 -22.88 7.71
CA ALA A 142 -9.77 -24.35 7.68
C ALA A 142 -9.48 -24.92 9.07
N SER A 143 -8.58 -24.30 9.83
CA SER A 143 -8.28 -24.65 11.22
C SER A 143 -9.52 -24.54 12.12
N ASP A 144 -10.26 -23.45 12.01
CA ASP A 144 -11.50 -23.26 12.79
C ASP A 144 -12.57 -24.33 12.48
N ILE A 145 -12.69 -24.73 11.21
CA ILE A 145 -13.67 -25.74 10.78
C ILE A 145 -13.25 -27.15 11.22
N THR A 146 -11.96 -27.47 11.10
CA THR A 146 -11.47 -28.83 11.38
C THR A 146 -11.09 -29.06 12.85
N GLY A 147 -10.99 -28.01 13.65
CA GLY A 147 -10.48 -28.06 15.02
C GLY A 147 -8.98 -28.33 15.12
N GLN A 148 -8.25 -28.34 13.99
CA GLN A 148 -6.80 -28.49 13.98
C GLN A 148 -6.14 -27.16 14.32
N LYS A 149 -5.11 -27.19 15.17
CA LYS A 149 -4.37 -25.98 15.52
C LYS A 149 -3.55 -25.51 14.31
N SER A 150 -3.72 -24.26 13.90
CA SER A 150 -2.86 -23.65 12.88
C SER A 150 -1.53 -23.21 13.45
N ASP A 151 -0.47 -23.32 12.65
CA ASP A 151 0.81 -22.69 12.96
C ASP A 151 0.68 -21.17 13.02
N PRO A 152 1.54 -20.48 13.77
CA PRO A 152 1.63 -19.04 13.73
C PRO A 152 1.77 -18.54 12.28
N PRO A 153 1.06 -17.48 11.88
CA PRO A 153 1.13 -17.00 10.52
C PRO A 153 2.53 -16.42 10.23
N PRO A 154 3.06 -16.65 9.02
CA PRO A 154 4.32 -16.04 8.64
C PRO A 154 4.18 -14.52 8.47
N ASP A 155 5.26 -13.80 8.70
CA ASP A 155 5.35 -12.38 8.35
C ASP A 155 5.08 -12.19 6.86
N ILE A 156 4.17 -11.29 6.52
CA ILE A 156 3.98 -10.91 5.13
C ILE A 156 5.08 -9.95 4.67
N HIS A 157 5.45 -10.06 3.41
CA HIS A 157 6.38 -9.13 2.77
C HIS A 157 5.65 -8.15 1.86
N VAL A 158 6.32 -7.08 1.48
CA VAL A 158 5.91 -6.20 0.40
C VAL A 158 6.82 -6.43 -0.81
N LEU A 159 6.21 -6.66 -1.95
CA LEU A 159 6.84 -6.68 -3.25
C LEU A 159 6.13 -5.66 -4.13
N CYS A 160 6.89 -4.75 -4.71
CA CYS A 160 6.36 -3.70 -5.56
C CYS A 160 7.31 -3.41 -6.72
N VAL A 161 6.73 -3.08 -7.87
CA VAL A 161 7.45 -2.53 -9.02
C VAL A 161 6.82 -1.19 -9.36
N ALA A 162 7.50 -0.09 -9.00
CA ALA A 162 7.10 1.25 -9.36
C ALA A 162 7.64 1.56 -10.76
N ASP A 163 6.74 1.69 -11.73
CA ASP A 163 7.05 1.95 -13.12
C ASP A 163 7.08 3.45 -13.39
N ALA A 164 8.13 3.92 -14.03
CA ALA A 164 8.31 5.31 -14.44
C ALA A 164 8.24 5.49 -15.98
N GLY A 165 7.73 4.47 -16.69
CA GLY A 165 7.52 4.48 -18.14
C GLY A 165 8.71 3.94 -18.92
N ASP A 166 9.89 4.51 -18.77
CA ASP A 166 11.14 4.10 -19.43
C ASP A 166 12.02 3.20 -18.56
N THR A 167 11.79 3.23 -17.26
CA THR A 167 12.48 2.43 -16.24
C THR A 167 11.51 2.05 -15.14
N ALA A 168 11.91 1.17 -14.24
CA ALA A 168 11.13 0.85 -13.05
C ALA A 168 12.02 0.57 -11.85
N MET A 169 11.44 0.75 -10.66
CA MET A 169 12.07 0.44 -9.39
C MET A 169 11.43 -0.82 -8.80
N PHE A 170 12.21 -1.88 -8.70
CA PHE A 170 11.84 -3.09 -7.97
C PHE A 170 12.12 -2.90 -6.49
N MET A 171 11.15 -3.21 -5.65
CA MET A 171 11.23 -3.07 -4.20
C MET A 171 10.73 -4.34 -3.51
N TYR A 172 11.51 -4.81 -2.55
CA TYR A 172 11.15 -5.92 -1.67
C TYR A 172 11.50 -5.58 -0.23
N GLY A 173 10.60 -5.89 0.71
CA GLY A 173 10.81 -5.71 2.14
C GLY A 173 10.10 -6.77 2.96
N SER A 174 10.81 -7.39 3.89
CA SER A 174 10.26 -8.40 4.79
C SER A 174 10.79 -8.20 6.21
N PRO A 175 9.91 -8.22 7.24
CA PRO A 175 8.47 -8.03 7.14
C PRO A 175 8.08 -6.70 6.43
N PHE A 176 6.83 -6.55 6.01
CA PHE A 176 6.41 -5.34 5.28
C PHE A 176 6.50 -4.06 6.13
N GLN A 177 6.31 -4.14 7.44
CA GLN A 177 6.57 -3.05 8.38
C GLN A 177 7.97 -3.16 9.00
N ALA A 178 8.52 -2.03 9.40
CA ALA A 178 9.78 -1.99 10.16
C ALA A 178 9.59 -2.52 11.60
N PRO A 179 10.64 -3.09 12.22
CA PRO A 179 11.97 -3.35 11.68
C PRO A 179 11.98 -4.50 10.67
N ARG A 180 12.82 -4.37 9.61
CA ARG A 180 12.90 -5.36 8.54
C ARG A 180 14.15 -6.20 8.61
N ASN A 181 14.00 -7.48 8.30
CA ASN A 181 15.11 -8.42 8.23
C ASN A 181 15.80 -8.39 6.87
N ARG A 182 15.02 -8.10 5.81
CA ARG A 182 15.54 -8.09 4.42
C ARG A 182 14.91 -6.93 3.65
N THR A 183 15.75 -6.24 2.87
CA THR A 183 15.30 -5.22 1.92
C THR A 183 16.11 -5.31 0.63
N LEU A 184 15.45 -5.12 -0.49
CA LEU A 184 16.09 -5.04 -1.80
C LEU A 184 15.42 -3.94 -2.61
N VAL A 185 16.21 -3.01 -3.12
CA VAL A 185 15.77 -1.94 -4.00
C VAL A 185 16.72 -1.87 -5.19
N LYS A 186 16.18 -2.07 -6.39
CA LYS A 186 16.95 -1.98 -7.63
C LYS A 186 16.15 -1.24 -8.70
N LYS A 187 16.76 -0.22 -9.32
CA LYS A 187 16.22 0.51 -10.48
C LYS A 187 16.80 -0.02 -11.78
N GLY A 188 16.03 -0.04 -12.83
CA GLY A 188 16.52 -0.35 -14.17
C GLY A 188 15.42 -0.72 -15.16
N ARG A 189 15.77 -0.67 -16.46
CA ARG A 189 14.86 -1.05 -17.55
C ARG A 189 14.40 -2.50 -17.48
N TRP A 190 15.22 -3.39 -16.90
CA TRP A 190 14.84 -4.79 -16.67
C TRP A 190 13.60 -4.93 -15.79
N ALA A 191 13.43 -4.06 -14.78
CA ALA A 191 12.28 -4.08 -13.89
C ALA A 191 10.99 -3.64 -14.60
N HIS A 192 11.09 -2.68 -15.53
CA HIS A 192 9.99 -2.33 -16.43
C HIS A 192 9.56 -3.53 -17.27
N TRP A 193 10.48 -4.18 -17.98
CA TRP A 193 10.17 -5.37 -18.78
C TRP A 193 9.65 -6.54 -17.93
N ALA A 194 10.20 -6.76 -16.75
CA ALA A 194 9.69 -7.76 -15.81
C ALA A 194 8.23 -7.51 -15.43
N LYS A 195 7.84 -6.24 -15.25
CA LYS A 195 6.43 -5.86 -15.01
C LYS A 195 5.55 -6.15 -16.21
N VAL A 196 5.97 -5.83 -17.42
CA VAL A 196 5.22 -6.12 -18.67
C VAL A 196 5.02 -7.63 -18.82
N VAL A 197 6.05 -8.43 -18.62
CA VAL A 197 5.96 -9.91 -18.68
C VAL A 197 5.02 -10.42 -17.58
N PHE A 198 5.13 -9.89 -16.35
CA PHE A 198 4.25 -10.26 -15.25
C PHE A 198 2.79 -9.94 -15.56
N GLU A 199 2.49 -8.79 -16.17
CA GLU A 199 1.13 -8.42 -16.56
C GLU A 199 0.53 -9.42 -17.54
N HIS A 200 1.27 -9.78 -18.58
CA HIS A 200 0.83 -10.78 -19.58
C HIS A 200 0.61 -12.15 -18.93
N TYR A 201 1.54 -12.60 -18.10
CA TYR A 201 1.42 -13.83 -17.33
C TYR A 201 0.19 -13.82 -16.43
N PHE A 202 0.00 -12.73 -15.66
CA PHE A 202 -1.13 -12.60 -14.75
C PHE A 202 -2.47 -12.62 -15.48
N MET A 203 -2.59 -11.90 -16.59
CA MET A 203 -3.78 -11.91 -17.44
C MET A 203 -4.05 -13.29 -18.06
N TYR A 204 -3.01 -13.97 -18.52
CA TYR A 204 -3.12 -15.35 -19.01
C TYR A 204 -3.63 -16.30 -17.93
N LYS A 205 -3.04 -16.24 -16.75
CA LYS A 205 -3.41 -17.02 -15.57
C LYS A 205 -4.89 -16.81 -15.18
N ILE A 206 -5.32 -15.56 -15.07
CA ILE A 206 -6.71 -15.23 -14.70
C ILE A 206 -7.70 -15.76 -15.75
N ARG A 207 -7.41 -15.54 -17.03
CA ARG A 207 -8.27 -16.03 -18.14
C ARG A 207 -8.40 -17.56 -18.16
N ARG A 208 -7.44 -18.29 -17.61
CA ARG A 208 -7.43 -19.76 -17.51
C ARG A 208 -7.94 -20.29 -16.17
N GLY A 209 -8.35 -19.43 -15.25
CA GLY A 209 -8.79 -19.84 -13.91
C GLY A 209 -7.68 -20.45 -13.04
N MET A 210 -6.41 -20.20 -13.35
CA MET A 210 -5.25 -20.69 -12.60
C MET A 210 -5.01 -19.86 -11.35
N THR A 211 -5.80 -20.05 -10.30
CA THR A 211 -5.74 -19.23 -9.08
C THR A 211 -4.66 -19.67 -8.09
N TYR A 212 -4.17 -20.90 -8.21
CA TYR A 212 -3.19 -21.53 -7.28
C TYR A 212 -1.73 -21.19 -7.59
N LEU A 213 -1.42 -20.63 -8.74
CA LEU A 213 -0.08 -20.17 -9.08
C LEU A 213 0.16 -18.75 -8.54
N PRO A 214 1.39 -18.41 -8.12
CA PRO A 214 1.75 -17.08 -7.65
C PRO A 214 1.58 -16.01 -8.71
#